data_7132e450fa30e57a3d3fe8e6eaa23637
#
_entry.id   7132e450fa30e57a3d3fe8e6eaa23637
#
_cell.length_a   1.000
_cell.length_b   1.000
_cell.length_c   1.000
_cell.angle_alpha   90.00
_cell.angle_beta   90.00
_cell.angle_gamma   90.00
#
_symmetry.space_group_name_H-M   'P 1'
#
loop_
_entity.id
_entity.type
_entity.pdbx_description
1 polymer ?
#
loop_
_entity_poly.entity_id
_entity_poly.type
_entity_poly.pdbx_seq_one_letter_code
_entity_poly.pdbx_strand_id
1 'polypeptide(L)'
;MDALDASKLKSRRMIGLDVMGETVEYTSCVSCFTSDLMKLTKTCETESAKGAALMLTVSGVQPVHSGAMVHPEQFNAIKITARLLNALSENGAAYRLSTMAGGEAENYAPVETKTVIFCDEPDAVKAILNGELEKIDRELQDGKQNLTLEIRDAAANEMLSDADTQAIVDLIYLMPSNTVAIRTAGEEMTATNNVGTVSLNGGAFELVMSDRA
;
A
#
# COMPACT_ATOMS: atom_id res chain seq x y z
N MET A 1 -23.55 -11.04 -3.27
CA MET A 1 -24.91 -11.12 -3.91
C MET A 1 -25.29 -12.56 -4.33
N ASP A 2 -24.36 -13.47 -4.24
CA ASP A 2 -24.56 -14.88 -4.66
C ASP A 2 -25.60 -15.67 -3.83
N ALA A 3 -26.03 -15.11 -2.69
CA ALA A 3 -27.07 -15.68 -1.84
C ALA A 3 -28.49 -15.18 -2.13
N LEU A 4 -28.66 -14.22 -3.07
CA LEU A 4 -29.97 -13.67 -3.40
C LEU A 4 -30.67 -14.55 -4.45
N ASP A 5 -31.75 -15.20 -4.05
CA ASP A 5 -32.62 -15.92 -4.98
C ASP A 5 -33.50 -14.92 -5.77
N ALA A 6 -33.02 -14.55 -6.94
CA ALA A 6 -33.71 -13.59 -7.81
C ALA A 6 -35.11 -14.05 -8.24
N SER A 7 -35.45 -15.34 -8.17
CA SER A 7 -36.77 -15.86 -8.51
C SER A 7 -37.86 -15.38 -7.53
N LYS A 8 -37.46 -14.99 -6.32
CA LYS A 8 -38.36 -14.45 -5.29
C LYS A 8 -38.67 -12.96 -5.44
N LEU A 9 -37.94 -12.27 -6.33
CA LEU A 9 -38.15 -10.84 -6.57
C LEU A 9 -39.30 -10.64 -7.55
N LYS A 10 -40.36 -9.97 -7.10
CA LYS A 10 -41.51 -9.62 -7.95
C LYS A 10 -41.37 -8.26 -8.63
N SER A 11 -40.53 -7.39 -8.06
CA SER A 11 -40.31 -6.04 -8.59
C SER A 11 -39.43 -6.10 -9.85
N ARG A 12 -39.83 -5.29 -10.84
CA ARG A 12 -39.04 -5.04 -12.06
C ARG A 12 -38.27 -3.73 -12.01
N ARG A 13 -38.34 -3.04 -10.89
CA ARG A 13 -37.65 -1.76 -10.63
C ARG A 13 -36.83 -1.89 -9.38
N MET A 14 -35.62 -1.37 -9.41
CA MET A 14 -34.70 -1.33 -8.28
C MET A 14 -34.19 0.10 -8.13
N ILE A 15 -34.13 0.58 -6.90
CA ILE A 15 -33.47 1.83 -6.56
C ILE A 15 -32.29 1.45 -5.66
N GLY A 16 -31.06 1.70 -6.15
CA GLY A 16 -29.85 1.59 -5.35
C GLY A 16 -29.62 2.90 -4.63
N LEU A 17 -29.46 2.84 -3.29
CA LEU A 17 -29.17 4.00 -2.45
C LEU A 17 -27.69 4.07 -2.05
N ASP A 18 -26.92 3.10 -2.47
CA ASP A 18 -25.48 3.00 -2.19
C ASP A 18 -24.69 3.66 -3.33
N VAL A 19 -24.57 4.98 -3.28
CA VAL A 19 -23.82 5.80 -4.25
C VAL A 19 -22.92 6.79 -3.52
N MET A 20 -21.79 7.12 -4.11
CA MET A 20 -20.93 8.18 -3.61
C MET A 20 -21.44 9.55 -4.08
N GLY A 21 -21.80 10.42 -3.15
CA GLY A 21 -22.30 11.79 -3.40
C GLY A 21 -23.79 11.96 -3.17
N GLU A 22 -24.16 13.07 -2.53
CA GLU A 22 -25.54 13.31 -2.06
C GLU A 22 -26.52 13.75 -3.18
N THR A 23 -26.04 14.18 -4.35
CA THR A 23 -26.84 14.80 -5.40
C THR A 23 -26.56 14.29 -6.79
N VAL A 24 -25.90 13.14 -6.94
CA VAL A 24 -25.52 12.60 -8.24
C VAL A 24 -26.32 11.34 -8.55
N GLU A 25 -26.97 11.32 -9.69
CA GLU A 25 -27.65 10.15 -10.23
C GLU A 25 -26.73 9.43 -11.22
N TYR A 26 -26.30 8.20 -10.90
CA TYR A 26 -25.49 7.38 -11.79
C TYR A 26 -26.40 6.49 -12.64
N THR A 27 -26.38 6.70 -13.93
CA THR A 27 -27.13 5.87 -14.91
C THR A 27 -26.31 4.70 -15.44
N SER A 28 -24.99 4.76 -15.27
CA SER A 28 -24.06 3.68 -15.57
C SER A 28 -22.85 3.75 -14.66
N CYS A 29 -22.24 2.63 -14.36
CA CYS A 29 -20.95 2.56 -13.65
C CYS A 29 -20.00 1.67 -14.45
N VAL A 30 -18.69 1.83 -14.22
CA VAL A 30 -17.71 0.86 -14.70
C VAL A 30 -18.00 -0.45 -13.95
N SER A 31 -18.49 -1.43 -14.68
CA SER A 31 -18.77 -2.74 -14.13
C SER A 31 -17.45 -3.47 -13.93
N CYS A 32 -17.11 -3.78 -12.68
CA CYS A 32 -16.03 -4.69 -12.38
C CYS A 32 -16.56 -6.11 -12.64
N PHE A 33 -16.02 -6.81 -13.64
CA PHE A 33 -16.42 -8.17 -13.95
C PHE A 33 -15.79 -9.19 -13.01
N THR A 34 -14.59 -8.90 -12.51
CA THR A 34 -13.90 -9.71 -11.51
C THR A 34 -13.33 -8.81 -10.41
N SER A 35 -13.46 -9.27 -9.17
CA SER A 35 -12.80 -8.68 -8.03
C SER A 35 -12.15 -9.80 -7.26
N ASP A 36 -10.84 -9.91 -7.37
CA ASP A 36 -10.06 -10.95 -6.72
C ASP A 36 -9.33 -10.38 -5.50
N LEU A 37 -9.34 -11.15 -4.43
CA LEU A 37 -8.56 -10.89 -3.23
C LEU A 37 -7.37 -11.84 -3.20
N MET A 38 -6.17 -11.28 -3.31
CA MET A 38 -4.94 -12.04 -3.21
C MET A 38 -4.31 -11.84 -1.84
N LYS A 39 -4.05 -12.95 -1.16
CA LYS A 39 -3.34 -12.97 0.11
C LYS A 39 -2.02 -13.72 -0.04
N LEU A 40 -0.92 -13.03 0.17
CA LEU A 40 0.43 -13.58 0.16
C LEU A 40 0.93 -13.71 1.60
N THR A 41 1.44 -14.87 1.96
CA THR A 41 2.00 -15.13 3.30
C THR A 41 3.38 -15.75 3.21
N LYS A 42 4.25 -15.40 4.14
CA LYS A 42 5.59 -15.98 4.27
C LYS A 42 5.99 -16.06 5.74
N THR A 43 6.57 -17.17 6.13
CA THR A 43 7.31 -17.27 7.39
C THR A 43 8.78 -16.96 7.12
N CYS A 44 9.28 -15.93 7.76
CA CYS A 44 10.63 -15.43 7.62
C CYS A 44 11.50 -15.89 8.79
N GLU A 45 12.80 -15.99 8.54
CA GLU A 45 13.77 -16.25 9.60
C GLU A 45 14.04 -14.98 10.40
N THR A 46 14.02 -15.08 11.72
CA THR A 46 14.35 -13.99 12.63
C THR A 46 15.68 -14.24 13.32
N GLU A 47 16.41 -13.17 13.58
CA GLU A 47 17.64 -13.14 14.33
C GLU A 47 17.51 -12.16 15.50
N SER A 48 18.37 -12.34 16.52
CA SER A 48 18.47 -11.35 17.60
C SER A 48 18.84 -9.98 17.05
N ALA A 49 18.15 -8.95 17.50
CA ALA A 49 18.35 -7.58 17.07
C ALA A 49 19.78 -7.07 17.29
N LYS A 50 20.32 -6.35 16.33
CA LYS A 50 21.62 -5.68 16.38
C LYS A 50 21.53 -4.32 15.70
N GLY A 51 22.33 -3.36 16.15
CA GLY A 51 22.35 -1.99 15.62
C GLY A 51 21.27 -1.10 16.25
N ALA A 52 21.07 0.07 15.66
CA ALA A 52 20.06 1.03 16.09
C ALA A 52 18.70 0.68 15.48
N ALA A 53 17.65 0.68 16.30
CA ALA A 53 16.29 0.48 15.81
C ALA A 53 15.64 1.82 15.51
N LEU A 54 15.07 1.97 14.31
CA LEU A 54 14.33 3.14 13.86
C LEU A 54 12.90 2.74 13.48
N MET A 55 11.91 3.48 13.99
CA MET A 55 10.54 3.40 13.53
C MET A 55 10.30 4.48 12.48
N LEU A 56 9.89 4.05 11.31
CA LEU A 56 9.50 4.87 10.18
C LEU A 56 7.97 4.91 10.15
N THR A 57 7.37 6.10 10.22
CA THR A 57 5.94 6.28 9.98
C THR A 57 5.75 7.12 8.74
N VAL A 58 5.23 6.51 7.70
CA VAL A 58 4.80 7.19 6.47
C VAL A 58 3.32 7.46 6.59
N SER A 59 2.88 8.71 6.40
CA SER A 59 1.47 9.11 6.48
C SER A 59 1.16 10.31 5.59
N GLY A 60 -0.10 10.74 5.58
CA GLY A 60 -0.54 11.90 4.79
C GLY A 60 -1.07 11.55 3.39
N VAL A 61 -1.13 10.27 3.05
CA VAL A 61 -1.81 9.78 1.84
C VAL A 61 -3.32 9.96 1.99
N GLN A 62 -3.99 10.44 0.95
CA GLN A 62 -5.44 10.59 0.97
C GLN A 62 -6.15 9.24 0.85
N PRO A 63 -7.17 8.96 1.69
CA PRO A 63 -7.91 7.72 1.61
C PRO A 63 -8.77 7.69 0.32
N VAL A 64 -8.60 6.65 -0.49
CA VAL A 64 -9.40 6.43 -1.70
C VAL A 64 -9.76 4.95 -1.80
N HIS A 65 -11.03 4.71 -2.12
CA HIS A 65 -11.52 3.36 -2.39
C HIS A 65 -10.94 2.84 -3.72
N SER A 66 -10.49 1.58 -3.77
CA SER A 66 -9.83 0.99 -4.95
C SER A 66 -10.66 1.04 -6.24
N GLY A 67 -11.99 1.01 -6.14
CA GLY A 67 -12.90 1.18 -7.27
C GLY A 67 -13.05 2.62 -7.78
N ALA A 68 -12.54 3.61 -7.03
CA ALA A 68 -12.54 5.03 -7.39
C ALA A 68 -11.11 5.56 -7.62
N MET A 69 -10.11 4.68 -7.69
CA MET A 69 -8.72 5.01 -8.01
C MET A 69 -8.58 5.37 -9.49
N VAL A 70 -9.14 6.51 -9.85
CA VAL A 70 -9.19 6.99 -11.25
C VAL A 70 -7.93 7.78 -11.61
N HIS A 71 -7.13 8.17 -10.61
CA HIS A 71 -6.00 9.06 -10.82
C HIS A 71 -4.70 8.29 -10.78
N PRO A 72 -3.83 8.37 -11.81
CA PRO A 72 -2.52 7.74 -11.82
C PRO A 72 -1.58 8.23 -10.70
N GLU A 73 -1.89 9.37 -10.10
CA GLU A 73 -1.17 9.99 -8.99
C GLU A 73 -1.67 9.56 -7.60
N GLN A 74 -2.53 8.54 -7.53
CA GLN A 74 -2.99 8.03 -6.23
C GLN A 74 -1.84 7.31 -5.51
N PHE A 75 -1.46 7.84 -4.36
CA PHE A 75 -0.39 7.26 -3.55
C PHE A 75 -0.93 6.19 -2.59
N ASN A 76 -0.01 5.34 -2.16
CA ASN A 76 -0.24 4.22 -1.27
C ASN A 76 0.92 4.20 -0.27
N ALA A 77 0.64 4.37 1.02
CA ALA A 77 1.67 4.48 2.05
C ALA A 77 2.58 3.23 2.12
N ILE A 78 2.04 2.03 1.84
CA ILE A 78 2.83 0.79 1.79
C ILE A 78 3.83 0.85 0.62
N LYS A 79 3.39 1.33 -0.54
CA LYS A 79 4.25 1.47 -1.74
C LYS A 79 5.33 2.53 -1.54
N ILE A 80 4.97 3.66 -0.92
CA ILE A 80 5.93 4.71 -0.57
C ILE A 80 6.98 4.17 0.40
N THR A 81 6.56 3.43 1.43
CA THR A 81 7.50 2.82 2.38
C THR A 81 8.45 1.85 1.68
N ALA A 82 7.94 1.00 0.78
CA ALA A 82 8.80 0.09 0.02
C ALA A 82 9.79 0.86 -0.88
N ARG A 83 9.38 1.97 -1.51
CA ARG A 83 10.27 2.85 -2.29
C ARG A 83 11.37 3.47 -1.42
N LEU A 84 11.02 3.96 -0.24
CA LEU A 84 11.99 4.50 0.71
C LEU A 84 13.01 3.45 1.17
N LEU A 85 12.54 2.23 1.46
CA LEU A 85 13.42 1.11 1.84
C LEU A 85 14.29 0.65 0.67
N ASN A 86 13.75 0.60 -0.55
CA ASN A 86 14.54 0.29 -1.75
C ASN A 86 15.65 1.33 -1.98
N ALA A 87 15.36 2.61 -1.73
CA ALA A 87 16.38 3.67 -1.85
C ALA A 87 17.54 3.46 -0.88
N LEU A 88 17.33 2.88 0.31
CA LEU A 88 18.43 2.48 1.20
C LEU A 88 19.32 1.45 0.52
N SER A 89 18.74 0.39 -0.04
CA SER A 89 19.48 -0.65 -0.75
C SER A 89 20.26 -0.08 -1.95
N GLU A 90 19.64 0.78 -2.76
CA GLU A 90 20.28 1.42 -3.92
C GLU A 90 21.47 2.32 -3.56
N ASN A 91 21.43 2.93 -2.35
CA ASN A 91 22.53 3.74 -1.83
C ASN A 91 23.53 2.96 -0.98
N GLY A 92 23.40 1.63 -0.92
CA GLY A 92 24.34 0.76 -0.19
C GLY A 92 24.22 0.83 1.33
N ALA A 93 23.13 1.39 1.87
CA ALA A 93 22.88 1.40 3.29
C ALA A 93 22.33 0.05 3.76
N ALA A 94 23.04 -0.60 4.67
CA ALA A 94 22.61 -1.86 5.25
C ALA A 94 21.48 -1.62 6.26
N TYR A 95 20.41 -2.37 6.13
CA TYR A 95 19.29 -2.36 7.09
C TYR A 95 18.58 -3.70 7.09
N ARG A 96 17.83 -3.98 8.14
CA ARG A 96 16.99 -5.18 8.29
C ARG A 96 15.62 -4.82 8.83
N LEU A 97 14.58 -5.42 8.27
CA LEU A 97 13.21 -5.29 8.77
C LEU A 97 13.05 -6.02 10.12
N SER A 98 12.23 -5.45 10.97
CA SER A 98 11.73 -6.09 12.19
C SER A 98 10.22 -6.26 12.14
N THR A 99 9.50 -5.14 11.97
CA THR A 99 8.04 -5.13 11.88
C THR A 99 7.58 -4.21 10.77
N MET A 100 6.42 -4.49 10.21
CA MET A 100 5.73 -3.61 9.28
C MET A 100 4.23 -3.76 9.47
N ALA A 101 3.50 -2.66 9.51
CA ALA A 101 2.05 -2.66 9.56
C ALA A 101 1.51 -1.47 8.76
N GLY A 102 0.50 -1.69 7.93
CA GLY A 102 -0.14 -0.64 7.15
C GLY A 102 -1.40 -1.10 6.47
N GLY A 103 -2.30 -0.13 6.23
CA GLY A 103 -3.61 -0.37 5.64
C GLY A 103 -4.65 -0.88 6.64
N GLU A 104 -5.91 -0.46 6.44
CA GLU A 104 -7.04 -0.86 7.29
C GLU A 104 -7.95 -1.88 6.60
N ALA A 105 -8.02 -1.82 5.27
CA ALA A 105 -8.83 -2.72 4.46
C ALA A 105 -8.22 -2.90 3.06
N GLU A 106 -8.46 -4.07 2.47
CA GLU A 106 -7.91 -4.44 1.16
C GLU A 106 -8.40 -3.56 0.02
N ASN A 107 -9.58 -2.97 0.17
CA ASN A 107 -10.24 -2.17 -0.86
C ASN A 107 -10.07 -0.65 -0.69
N TYR A 108 -9.19 -0.21 0.20
CA TYR A 108 -8.81 1.20 0.36
C TYR A 108 -7.30 1.38 0.18
N ALA A 109 -6.91 2.52 -0.38
CA ALA A 109 -5.51 2.92 -0.42
C ALA A 109 -4.98 3.14 1.01
N PRO A 110 -3.92 2.47 1.42
CA PRO A 110 -3.30 2.68 2.73
C PRO A 110 -2.86 4.12 2.94
N VAL A 111 -3.32 4.73 4.03
CA VAL A 111 -3.02 6.12 4.39
C VAL A 111 -1.82 6.25 5.31
N GLU A 112 -1.48 5.18 6.02
CA GLU A 112 -0.36 5.13 6.95
C GLU A 112 0.35 3.77 6.88
N THR A 113 1.66 3.79 7.10
CA THR A 113 2.48 2.60 7.33
C THR A 113 3.46 2.86 8.46
N LYS A 114 3.59 1.90 9.38
CA LYS A 114 4.60 1.89 10.44
C LYS A 114 5.55 0.73 10.23
N THR A 115 6.85 1.02 10.19
CA THR A 115 7.88 0.03 9.92
C THR A 115 9.03 0.21 10.89
N VAL A 116 9.48 -0.85 11.54
CA VAL A 116 10.71 -0.86 12.35
C VAL A 116 11.82 -1.52 11.55
N ILE A 117 12.94 -0.81 11.43
CA ILE A 117 14.17 -1.30 10.82
C ILE A 117 15.33 -1.24 11.82
N PHE A 118 16.30 -2.09 11.63
CA PHE A 118 17.61 -2.02 12.28
C PHE A 118 18.67 -1.59 11.27
N CYS A 119 19.61 -0.75 11.70
CA CYS A 119 20.74 -0.29 10.91
C CYS A 119 21.94 0.06 11.78
N ASP A 120 23.15 0.04 11.20
CA ASP A 120 24.37 0.40 11.91
C ASP A 120 24.68 1.90 11.81
N GLU A 121 24.21 2.57 10.76
CA GLU A 121 24.46 3.98 10.48
C GLU A 121 23.16 4.80 10.41
N PRO A 122 22.51 5.08 11.55
CA PRO A 122 21.19 5.69 11.58
C PRO A 122 21.12 7.08 10.94
N ASP A 123 22.18 7.88 11.04
CA ASP A 123 22.20 9.23 10.46
C ASP A 123 22.30 9.18 8.92
N ALA A 124 23.08 8.26 8.37
CA ALA A 124 23.14 8.03 6.94
C ALA A 124 21.79 7.52 6.41
N VAL A 125 21.16 6.57 7.11
CA VAL A 125 19.83 6.06 6.78
C VAL A 125 18.80 7.19 6.78
N LYS A 126 18.75 8.03 7.82
CA LYS A 126 17.83 9.18 7.90
C LYS A 126 18.06 10.16 6.72
N ALA A 127 19.31 10.43 6.36
CA ALA A 127 19.63 11.34 5.25
C ALA A 127 19.13 10.79 3.89
N ILE A 128 19.33 9.49 3.61
CA ILE A 128 18.86 8.84 2.39
C ILE A 128 17.32 8.87 2.33
N LEU A 129 16.65 8.50 3.41
CA LEU A 129 15.18 8.47 3.48
C LEU A 129 14.56 9.84 3.24
N ASN A 130 15.10 10.89 3.89
CA ASN A 130 14.62 12.26 3.69
C ASN A 130 14.90 12.75 2.25
N GLY A 131 16.05 12.42 1.68
CA GLY A 131 16.36 12.76 0.30
C GLY A 131 15.45 12.08 -0.72
N GLU A 132 15.03 10.82 -0.46
CA GLU A 132 14.07 10.14 -1.32
C GLU A 132 12.64 10.71 -1.14
N LEU A 133 12.25 11.05 0.09
CA LEU A 133 10.98 11.72 0.34
C LEU A 133 10.86 13.03 -0.44
N GLU A 134 11.92 13.86 -0.46
CA GLU A 134 11.95 15.09 -1.25
C GLU A 134 11.80 14.86 -2.76
N LYS A 135 12.25 13.72 -3.29
CA LYS A 135 12.00 13.33 -4.68
C LYS A 135 10.54 13.00 -4.91
N ILE A 136 9.95 12.22 -3.99
CA ILE A 136 8.53 11.85 -4.03
C ILE A 136 7.68 13.12 -3.98
N ASP A 137 7.95 14.05 -3.06
CA ASP A 137 7.22 15.32 -2.95
C ASP A 137 7.28 16.15 -4.24
N ARG A 138 8.42 16.15 -4.93
CA ARG A 138 8.55 16.82 -6.24
C ARG A 138 7.76 16.17 -7.36
N GLU A 139 7.53 14.87 -7.29
CA GLU A 139 6.67 14.13 -8.23
C GLU A 139 5.19 14.44 -8.01
N LEU A 140 4.83 14.87 -6.79
CA LEU A 140 3.48 15.30 -6.39
C LEU A 140 3.19 16.74 -6.84
N GLN A 141 3.08 16.98 -8.14
CA GLN A 141 3.06 18.32 -8.75
C GLN A 141 1.95 19.26 -8.27
N ASP A 142 0.89 18.77 -7.63
CA ASP A 142 -0.28 19.58 -7.28
C ASP A 142 -0.49 19.82 -5.77
N GLY A 143 0.44 19.42 -4.90
CA GLY A 143 0.38 19.72 -3.47
C GLY A 143 -0.87 19.21 -2.74
N LYS A 144 -1.59 18.25 -3.30
CA LYS A 144 -2.85 17.73 -2.74
C LYS A 144 -2.66 16.72 -1.60
N GLN A 145 -1.46 16.21 -1.44
CA GLN A 145 -1.15 15.25 -0.38
C GLN A 145 -0.10 15.86 0.56
N ASN A 146 -0.31 15.72 1.86
CA ASN A 146 0.63 16.17 2.89
C ASN A 146 1.47 14.97 3.32
N LEU A 147 2.22 14.36 2.39
CA LEU A 147 3.05 13.21 2.69
C LEU A 147 4.08 13.55 3.76
N THR A 148 4.16 12.73 4.78
CA THR A 148 5.10 12.90 5.88
C THR A 148 5.82 11.60 6.18
N LEU A 149 7.10 11.72 6.53
CA LEU A 149 7.93 10.66 7.08
C LEU A 149 8.39 11.08 8.45
N GLU A 150 7.91 10.40 9.47
CA GLU A 150 8.43 10.56 10.82
C GLU A 150 9.39 9.41 11.13
N ILE A 151 10.58 9.75 11.62
CA ILE A 151 11.61 8.78 12.03
C ILE A 151 11.88 8.98 13.50
N ARG A 152 11.64 7.92 14.30
CA ARG A 152 11.89 7.91 15.74
C ARG A 152 12.77 6.71 16.11
N ASP A 153 13.49 6.83 17.20
CA ASP A 153 14.14 5.67 17.81
C ASP A 153 13.07 4.68 18.29
N ALA A 154 13.36 3.40 18.11
CA ALA A 154 12.46 2.31 18.46
C ALA A 154 13.16 1.27 19.33
N ALA A 155 12.39 0.32 19.84
CA ALA A 155 12.89 -0.85 20.51
C ALA A 155 12.21 -2.09 19.93
N ALA A 156 13.00 -3.06 19.52
CA ALA A 156 12.55 -4.37 19.12
C ALA A 156 13.64 -5.40 19.47
N ASN A 157 13.28 -6.67 19.58
CA ASN A 157 14.21 -7.72 20.03
C ASN A 157 14.68 -8.60 18.88
N GLU A 158 14.00 -8.54 17.74
CA GLU A 158 14.24 -9.42 16.59
C GLU A 158 14.26 -8.60 15.30
N MET A 159 15.02 -9.07 14.36
CA MET A 159 15.07 -8.57 12.99
C MET A 159 15.08 -9.74 12.01
N LEU A 160 14.65 -9.51 10.77
CA LEU A 160 14.71 -10.52 9.73
C LEU A 160 16.15 -10.72 9.23
N SER A 161 16.39 -11.83 8.55
CA SER A 161 17.60 -12.03 7.75
C SER A 161 17.69 -10.99 6.63
N ASP A 162 18.88 -10.75 6.09
CA ASP A 162 19.09 -9.87 4.91
C ASP A 162 18.25 -10.34 3.73
N ALA A 163 18.25 -11.66 3.48
CA ALA A 163 17.54 -12.25 2.37
C ALA A 163 16.01 -12.05 2.47
N ASP A 164 15.42 -12.25 3.65
CA ASP A 164 13.99 -12.05 3.85
C ASP A 164 13.61 -10.57 3.85
N THR A 165 14.46 -9.71 4.39
CA THR A 165 14.29 -8.24 4.30
C THR A 165 14.20 -7.80 2.85
N GLN A 166 15.19 -8.18 2.02
CA GLN A 166 15.22 -7.80 0.61
C GLN A 166 14.04 -8.39 -0.16
N ALA A 167 13.73 -9.67 0.07
CA ALA A 167 12.61 -10.33 -0.61
C ALA A 167 11.25 -9.66 -0.34
N ILE A 168 11.00 -9.21 0.90
CA ILE A 168 9.76 -8.49 1.25
C ILE A 168 9.72 -7.12 0.61
N VAL A 169 10.82 -6.37 0.68
CA VAL A 169 10.90 -5.03 0.09
C VAL A 169 10.74 -5.10 -1.42
N ASP A 170 11.45 -6.01 -2.09
CA ASP A 170 11.34 -6.20 -3.54
C ASP A 170 9.92 -6.61 -3.95
N LEU A 171 9.30 -7.55 -3.21
CA LEU A 171 7.93 -7.96 -3.48
C LEU A 171 6.99 -6.75 -3.46
N ILE A 172 7.00 -5.97 -2.38
CA ILE A 172 6.10 -4.82 -2.25
C ILE A 172 6.46 -3.74 -3.27
N TYR A 173 7.75 -3.47 -3.52
CA TYR A 173 8.21 -2.45 -4.45
C TYR A 173 7.80 -2.77 -5.90
N LEU A 174 7.97 -4.01 -6.34
CA LEU A 174 7.67 -4.44 -7.71
C LEU A 174 6.17 -4.69 -7.95
N MET A 175 5.40 -4.98 -6.88
CA MET A 175 3.98 -5.25 -7.01
C MET A 175 3.26 -4.02 -7.59
N PRO A 176 2.48 -4.16 -8.68
CA PRO A 176 1.68 -3.06 -9.19
C PRO A 176 0.65 -2.62 -8.16
N SER A 177 0.38 -1.34 -8.10
CA SER A 177 -0.70 -0.78 -7.28
C SER A 177 -1.24 0.46 -7.98
N ASN A 178 -2.55 0.67 -7.95
CA ASN A 178 -3.26 1.73 -8.64
C ASN A 178 -3.89 1.27 -9.98
N THR A 179 -4.08 2.16 -10.93
CA THR A 179 -4.60 1.82 -12.27
C THR A 179 -3.56 1.05 -13.07
N VAL A 180 -3.89 -0.16 -13.50
CA VAL A 180 -2.98 -1.06 -14.24
C VAL A 180 -3.27 -1.03 -15.73
N ALA A 181 -4.52 -0.76 -16.13
CA ALA A 181 -4.90 -0.64 -17.52
C ALA A 181 -5.99 0.41 -17.74
N ILE A 182 -5.83 1.19 -18.80
CA ILE A 182 -6.77 2.23 -19.24
C ILE A 182 -7.16 1.93 -20.69
N ARG A 183 -8.45 1.98 -21.01
CA ARG A 183 -8.96 1.89 -22.36
C ARG A 183 -8.86 3.26 -23.01
N THR A 184 -8.14 3.39 -24.12
CA THR A 184 -7.87 4.66 -24.81
C THR A 184 -9.09 5.30 -25.49
N ALA A 185 -10.18 4.58 -25.68
CA ALA A 185 -11.36 5.06 -26.39
C ALA A 185 -12.44 5.67 -25.46
N GLY A 186 -12.05 6.32 -24.37
CA GLY A 186 -13.02 6.95 -23.44
C GLY A 186 -12.47 7.20 -22.06
N GLU A 187 -11.15 7.03 -21.85
CA GLU A 187 -10.50 7.16 -20.52
C GLU A 187 -11.11 6.24 -19.45
N GLU A 188 -11.69 5.12 -19.88
CA GLU A 188 -12.26 4.13 -18.98
C GLU A 188 -11.15 3.26 -18.37
N MET A 189 -11.09 3.22 -17.06
CA MET A 189 -10.26 2.29 -16.30
C MET A 189 -10.74 0.87 -16.53
N THR A 190 -9.86 -0.01 -16.99
CA THR A 190 -10.20 -1.42 -17.23
C THR A 190 -9.65 -2.37 -16.20
N ALA A 191 -8.60 -1.98 -15.48
CA ALA A 191 -8.05 -2.79 -14.40
C ALA A 191 -7.38 -1.93 -13.34
N THR A 192 -7.57 -2.29 -12.08
CA THR A 192 -6.90 -1.70 -10.93
C THR A 192 -6.35 -2.76 -10.01
N ASN A 193 -5.23 -2.47 -9.37
CA ASN A 193 -4.67 -3.27 -8.30
C ASN A 193 -4.45 -2.37 -7.07
N ASN A 194 -4.76 -2.86 -5.90
CA ASN A 194 -4.49 -2.16 -4.65
C ASN A 194 -3.73 -3.06 -3.68
N VAL A 195 -2.53 -2.67 -3.33
CA VAL A 195 -1.82 -3.22 -2.18
C VAL A 195 -2.47 -2.65 -0.93
N GLY A 196 -3.43 -3.40 -0.36
CA GLY A 196 -4.38 -2.90 0.63
C GLY A 196 -3.88 -2.97 2.06
N THR A 197 -3.31 -4.10 2.48
CA THR A 197 -2.78 -4.25 3.84
C THR A 197 -1.46 -5.01 3.86
N VAL A 198 -0.61 -4.65 4.81
CA VAL A 198 0.63 -5.37 5.11
C VAL A 198 0.78 -5.58 6.61
N SER A 199 1.25 -6.76 6.99
CA SER A 199 1.62 -7.11 8.36
C SER A 199 2.90 -7.93 8.37
N LEU A 200 3.86 -7.52 9.18
CA LEU A 200 5.07 -8.29 9.52
C LEU A 200 5.29 -8.20 11.01
N ASN A 201 5.23 -9.33 11.69
CA ASN A 201 5.47 -9.42 13.13
C ASN A 201 5.99 -10.81 13.51
N GLY A 202 7.06 -10.89 14.30
CA GLY A 202 7.66 -12.15 14.72
C GLY A 202 8.00 -13.09 13.56
N GLY A 203 8.47 -12.57 12.42
CA GLY A 203 8.76 -13.32 11.21
C GLY A 203 7.55 -13.74 10.38
N ALA A 204 6.32 -13.55 10.85
CA ALA A 204 5.12 -13.80 10.06
C ALA A 204 4.81 -12.59 9.17
N PHE A 205 4.92 -12.77 7.86
CA PHE A 205 4.60 -11.77 6.84
C PHE A 205 3.28 -12.10 6.15
N GLU A 206 2.46 -11.08 5.96
CA GLU A 206 1.22 -11.13 5.21
C GLU A 206 1.04 -9.85 4.39
N LEU A 207 0.65 -10.01 3.14
CA LEU A 207 0.28 -8.92 2.22
C LEU A 207 -1.07 -9.26 1.59
N VAL A 208 -2.02 -8.34 1.67
CA VAL A 208 -3.34 -8.51 1.06
C VAL A 208 -3.54 -7.46 -0.02
N MET A 209 -3.99 -7.90 -1.17
CA MET A 209 -4.20 -7.08 -2.36
C MET A 209 -5.61 -7.30 -2.90
N SER A 210 -6.17 -6.28 -3.51
CA SER A 210 -7.46 -6.34 -4.21
C SER A 210 -7.28 -5.95 -5.67
N ASP A 211 -7.58 -6.87 -6.55
CA ASP A 211 -7.53 -6.70 -8.00
C ASP A 211 -8.94 -6.53 -8.56
N ARG A 212 -9.08 -5.69 -9.56
CA ARG A 212 -10.34 -5.46 -10.28
C ARG A 212 -10.07 -5.36 -11.78
N ALA A 213 -10.84 -6.10 -12.58
CA ALA A 213 -10.78 -6.09 -14.04
C ALA A 213 -12.16 -6.30 -14.68
#